data_5d8f1b4bef6448f643a22e9fffba932b
#
_entry.id   5d8f1b4bef6448f643a22e9fffba932b
#
_cell.length_a   1.000
_cell.length_b   1.000
_cell.length_c   1.000
_cell.angle_alpha   90.00
_cell.angle_beta   90.00
_cell.angle_gamma   90.00
#
_symmetry.space_group_name_H-M   'P 1'
#
loop_
_entity.id
_entity.type
_entity.pdbx_description
1 polymer ?
#
loop_
_entity_poly.entity_id
_entity_poly.type
_entity_poly.pdbx_seq_one_letter_code
_entity_poly.pdbx_strand_id
1 'polypeptide(L)'
;MKDLFKISNKKLKSRLIVGTGKYKNFSETAKAIEASGADMVTVAVRRVNITNKKKPILTDYLNPKKIILLPNTAGCFTSQEALRTLRLAREMGGWKLVKLEVLGDKKTLYPNMIETIKSVSYTHLRAHETRH
;
A
#
# COMPACT_ATOMS: atom_id res chain seq x y z
N MET A 1 -8.59 18.05 -24.47
CA MET A 1 -8.08 18.20 -23.09
C MET A 1 -7.89 16.82 -22.46
N LYS A 2 -6.69 16.52 -22.04
CA LYS A 2 -6.44 15.25 -21.35
C LYS A 2 -6.94 15.36 -19.91
N ASP A 3 -7.85 14.47 -19.54
CA ASP A 3 -8.32 14.35 -18.14
C ASP A 3 -7.23 13.66 -17.33
N LEU A 4 -6.47 14.45 -16.58
CA LEU A 4 -5.37 13.94 -15.76
C LEU A 4 -5.88 13.56 -14.37
N PHE A 5 -5.67 12.30 -14.02
CA PHE A 5 -5.93 11.82 -12.67
C PHE A 5 -4.69 12.05 -11.80
N LYS A 6 -4.87 12.76 -10.71
CA LYS A 6 -3.75 13.14 -9.84
C LYS A 6 -4.03 12.73 -8.38
N ILE A 7 -3.10 12.01 -7.78
CA ILE A 7 -3.11 11.69 -6.35
C ILE A 7 -1.85 12.32 -5.75
N SER A 8 -2.02 13.27 -4.83
CA SER A 8 -0.92 14.06 -4.27
C SER A 8 -0.11 14.70 -5.41
N ASN A 9 1.18 14.45 -5.49
CA ASN A 9 2.04 14.93 -6.56
C ASN A 9 2.22 13.92 -7.72
N LYS A 10 1.47 12.81 -7.68
CA LYS A 10 1.58 11.75 -8.69
C LYS A 10 0.51 11.93 -9.76
N LYS A 11 0.94 11.98 -11.02
CA LYS A 11 0.05 12.02 -12.18
C LYS A 11 -0.11 10.61 -12.72
N LEU A 12 -1.34 10.14 -12.83
CA LEU A 12 -1.66 8.79 -13.23
C LEU A 12 -2.36 8.80 -14.60
N LYS A 13 -1.96 7.89 -15.47
CA LYS A 13 -2.61 7.67 -16.76
C LYS A 13 -3.86 6.81 -16.61
N SER A 14 -3.86 5.90 -15.65
CA SER A 14 -4.96 4.99 -15.39
C SER A 14 -5.61 5.30 -14.05
N ARG A 15 -6.95 5.19 -14.00
CA ARG A 15 -7.71 5.31 -12.77
C ARG A 15 -7.82 3.99 -12.01
N LEU A 16 -7.26 2.91 -12.57
CA LEU A 16 -7.29 1.59 -11.94
C LEU A 16 -6.10 1.42 -11.01
N ILE A 17 -6.38 1.01 -9.78
CA ILE A 17 -5.37 0.58 -8.81
C ILE A 17 -5.53 -0.93 -8.65
N VAL A 18 -4.48 -1.69 -8.95
CA VAL A 18 -4.52 -3.15 -8.94
C VAL A 18 -4.05 -3.70 -7.61
N GLY A 19 -4.82 -4.65 -7.06
CA GLY A 19 -4.40 -5.41 -5.89
C GLY A 19 -3.48 -6.57 -6.27
N THR A 20 -2.72 -7.07 -5.31
CA THR A 20 -1.70 -8.11 -5.55
C THR A 20 -1.89 -9.38 -4.70
N GLY A 21 -3.02 -9.48 -4.00
CA GLY A 21 -3.18 -10.47 -2.93
C GLY A 21 -3.53 -11.89 -3.32
N LYS A 22 -3.99 -12.16 -4.54
CA LYS A 22 -4.59 -13.45 -4.85
C LYS A 22 -4.10 -14.11 -6.15
N TYR A 23 -2.98 -13.70 -6.65
CA TYR A 23 -2.39 -14.32 -7.82
C TYR A 23 -1.56 -15.56 -7.42
N LYS A 24 -1.42 -16.47 -8.34
CA LYS A 24 -0.72 -17.74 -8.13
C LYS A 24 0.77 -17.57 -7.79
N ASN A 25 1.41 -16.62 -8.45
CA ASN A 25 2.82 -16.31 -8.24
C ASN A 25 3.13 -14.87 -8.65
N PHE A 26 4.35 -14.42 -8.39
CA PHE A 26 4.75 -13.03 -8.68
C PHE A 26 4.85 -12.75 -10.19
N SER A 27 5.26 -13.73 -10.98
CA SER A 27 5.33 -13.58 -12.43
C SER A 27 3.94 -13.34 -13.03
N GLU A 28 2.95 -14.10 -12.58
CA GLU A 28 1.56 -13.92 -13.02
C GLU A 28 0.99 -12.59 -12.58
N THR A 29 1.31 -12.16 -11.34
CA THR A 29 0.94 -10.84 -10.83
C THR A 29 1.49 -9.73 -11.71
N ALA A 30 2.77 -9.80 -12.06
CA ALA A 30 3.42 -8.81 -12.90
C ALA A 30 2.79 -8.73 -14.30
N LYS A 31 2.47 -9.88 -14.89
CA LYS A 31 1.79 -9.95 -16.19
C LYS A 31 0.39 -9.32 -16.14
N ALA A 32 -0.35 -9.59 -15.08
CA ALA A 32 -1.68 -9.02 -14.89
C ALA A 32 -1.63 -7.50 -14.74
N ILE A 33 -0.67 -7.00 -13.97
CA ILE A 33 -0.45 -5.57 -13.80
C ILE A 33 -0.12 -4.90 -15.14
N GLU A 34 0.79 -5.47 -15.89
CA GLU A 34 1.15 -4.95 -17.22
C GLU A 34 -0.05 -4.95 -18.16
N ALA A 35 -0.80 -6.04 -18.22
CA ALA A 35 -1.99 -6.16 -19.06
C ALA A 35 -3.09 -5.17 -18.68
N SER A 36 -3.20 -4.80 -17.40
CA SER A 36 -4.21 -3.87 -16.90
C SER A 36 -3.95 -2.42 -17.30
N GLY A 37 -2.71 -2.07 -17.60
CA GLY A 37 -2.32 -0.68 -17.85
C GLY A 37 -2.31 0.20 -16.60
N ALA A 38 -2.45 -0.38 -15.41
CA ALA A 38 -2.44 0.39 -14.17
C ALA A 38 -1.07 0.98 -13.87
N ASP A 39 -1.05 2.22 -13.39
CA ASP A 39 0.18 2.87 -12.94
C ASP A 39 0.44 2.64 -11.45
N MET A 40 -0.59 2.33 -10.68
CA MET A 40 -0.50 2.17 -9.24
C MET A 40 -0.96 0.78 -8.81
N VAL A 41 -0.21 0.19 -7.89
CA VAL A 41 -0.42 -1.17 -7.42
C VAL A 41 -0.35 -1.18 -5.90
N THR A 42 -1.34 -1.77 -5.25
CA THR A 42 -1.35 -1.88 -3.79
C THR A 42 -0.75 -3.21 -3.33
N VAL A 43 0.04 -3.15 -2.29
CA VAL A 43 0.72 -4.31 -1.71
C VAL A 43 0.64 -4.27 -0.18
N ALA A 44 0.29 -5.40 0.43
CA ALA A 44 0.26 -5.48 1.89
C ALA A 44 1.69 -5.43 2.45
N VAL A 45 1.92 -4.51 3.39
CA VAL A 45 3.26 -4.38 4.02
C VAL A 45 3.69 -5.70 4.66
N ARG A 46 2.76 -6.43 5.26
CA ARG A 46 3.03 -7.74 5.88
C ARG A 46 3.56 -8.79 4.91
N ARG A 47 3.29 -8.65 3.62
CA ARG A 47 3.71 -9.60 2.59
C ARG A 47 5.03 -9.25 1.95
N VAL A 48 5.56 -8.07 2.24
CA VAL A 48 6.89 -7.70 1.79
C VAL A 48 7.90 -8.37 2.71
N ASN A 49 8.64 -9.32 2.16
CA ASN A 49 9.62 -10.09 2.94
C ASN A 49 10.89 -9.28 3.15
N ILE A 50 11.05 -8.75 4.36
CA ILE A 50 12.19 -7.90 4.71
C ILE A 50 13.35 -8.71 5.26
N THR A 51 13.05 -9.85 5.85
CA THR A 51 14.02 -10.59 6.67
C THR A 51 14.83 -11.59 5.88
N ASN A 52 14.33 -12.07 4.74
CA ASN A 52 15.02 -13.05 3.93
C ASN A 52 15.31 -12.52 2.52
N LYS A 53 16.45 -11.87 2.39
CA LYS A 53 16.91 -11.29 1.11
C LYS A 53 17.19 -12.33 0.02
N LYS A 54 17.19 -13.61 0.35
CA LYS A 54 17.43 -14.70 -0.61
C LYS A 54 16.17 -15.10 -1.38
N LYS A 55 14.99 -14.78 -0.84
CA LYS A 55 13.73 -15.07 -1.53
C LYS A 55 13.29 -13.88 -2.35
N PRO A 56 12.86 -14.08 -3.60
CA PRO A 56 12.34 -12.98 -4.41
C PRO A 56 11.08 -12.41 -3.77
N ILE A 57 10.89 -11.11 -3.91
CA ILE A 57 9.69 -10.40 -3.49
C ILE A 57 9.00 -9.84 -4.73
N LEU A 58 7.73 -9.48 -4.59
CA LEU A 58 6.95 -8.98 -5.72
C LEU A 58 7.61 -7.79 -6.42
N THR A 59 8.23 -6.90 -5.66
CA THR A 59 8.87 -5.70 -6.22
C THR A 59 10.02 -6.01 -7.18
N ASP A 60 10.61 -7.21 -7.09
CA ASP A 60 11.65 -7.63 -8.02
C ASP A 60 11.11 -7.88 -9.43
N TYR A 61 9.80 -8.10 -9.55
CA TYR A 61 9.11 -8.36 -10.82
C TYR A 61 8.47 -7.12 -11.41
N LEU A 62 8.50 -5.99 -10.70
CA LEU A 62 7.87 -4.75 -11.12
C LEU A 62 8.92 -3.70 -11.48
N ASN A 63 8.64 -2.92 -12.54
CA ASN A 63 9.52 -1.83 -12.92
C ASN A 63 9.22 -0.59 -12.05
N PRO A 64 10.12 -0.19 -11.13
CA PRO A 64 9.88 0.93 -10.22
C PRO A 64 9.76 2.28 -10.94
N LYS A 65 10.20 2.37 -12.19
CA LYS A 65 10.06 3.59 -12.99
C LYS A 65 8.65 3.74 -13.58
N LYS A 66 7.92 2.64 -13.73
CA LYS A 66 6.59 2.63 -14.34
C LYS A 66 5.47 2.44 -13.32
N ILE A 67 5.75 1.74 -12.23
CA ILE A 67 4.73 1.34 -11.25
C ILE A 67 4.94 2.10 -9.95
N ILE A 68 3.87 2.71 -9.46
CA ILE A 68 3.83 3.36 -8.16
C ILE A 68 3.27 2.36 -7.17
N LEU A 69 4.04 2.05 -6.13
CA LEU A 69 3.58 1.16 -5.06
C LEU A 69 2.76 1.95 -4.04
N LEU A 70 1.63 1.38 -3.67
CA LEU A 70 0.75 1.89 -2.62
C LEU A 70 0.67 0.84 -1.52
N PRO A 71 1.56 0.89 -0.52
CA PRO A 71 1.51 -0.09 0.58
C PRO A 71 0.21 0.03 1.36
N ASN A 72 -0.30 -1.11 1.82
CA ASN A 72 -1.51 -1.13 2.62
C ASN A 72 -1.32 -1.87 3.94
N THR A 73 -2.21 -1.58 4.89
CA THR A 73 -2.20 -2.16 6.23
C THR A 73 -3.17 -3.34 6.36
N ALA A 74 -3.33 -4.12 5.30
CA ALA A 74 -4.21 -5.28 5.32
C ALA A 74 -3.87 -6.23 6.46
N GLY A 75 -4.90 -6.70 7.14
CA GLY A 75 -4.76 -7.61 8.28
C GLY A 75 -4.57 -6.94 9.63
N CYS A 76 -4.61 -5.62 9.70
CA CYS A 76 -4.56 -4.89 10.97
C CYS A 76 -5.96 -4.75 11.57
N PHE A 77 -6.10 -4.99 12.88
CA PHE A 77 -7.37 -4.94 13.60
C PHE A 77 -7.44 -3.80 14.61
N THR A 78 -6.35 -3.09 14.85
CA THR A 78 -6.28 -1.94 15.75
C THR A 78 -5.51 -0.81 15.10
N SER A 79 -5.74 0.42 15.59
CA SER A 79 -4.98 1.59 15.15
C SER A 79 -3.48 1.44 15.45
N GLN A 80 -3.14 0.83 16.59
CA GLN A 80 -1.75 0.59 16.96
C GLN A 80 -1.04 -0.32 15.96
N GLU A 81 -1.68 -1.41 15.54
CA GLU A 81 -1.12 -2.31 14.54
C GLU A 81 -0.94 -1.60 13.20
N ALA A 82 -1.95 -0.83 12.78
CA ALA A 82 -1.90 -0.09 11.52
C ALA A 82 -0.76 0.94 11.53
N LEU A 83 -0.65 1.72 12.59
CA LEU A 83 0.41 2.73 12.71
C LEU A 83 1.80 2.11 12.75
N ARG A 84 1.96 1.00 13.46
CA ARG A 84 3.22 0.25 13.49
C ARG A 84 3.60 -0.22 12.09
N THR A 85 2.63 -0.74 11.36
CA THR A 85 2.81 -1.22 9.98
C THR A 85 3.20 -0.07 9.04
N LEU A 86 2.56 1.09 9.19
CA LEU A 86 2.86 2.28 8.38
C LEU A 86 4.26 2.83 8.67
N ARG A 87 4.67 2.84 9.94
CA ARG A 87 6.03 3.24 10.31
C ARG A 87 7.06 2.32 9.69
N LEU A 88 6.79 1.03 9.74
CA LEU A 88 7.66 0.02 9.12
C LEU A 88 7.78 0.25 7.61
N ALA A 89 6.67 0.51 6.93
CA ALA A 89 6.67 0.81 5.50
C ALA A 89 7.53 2.03 5.19
N ARG A 90 7.43 3.08 5.99
CA ARG A 90 8.22 4.30 5.82
C ARG A 90 9.71 4.04 6.00
N GLU A 91 10.08 3.27 7.01
CA GLU A 91 11.48 2.93 7.27
C GLU A 91 12.08 2.06 6.18
N MET A 92 11.30 1.13 5.65
CA MET A 92 11.75 0.19 4.63
C MET A 92 11.90 0.79 3.25
N GLY A 93 10.89 1.51 2.78
CA GLY A 93 10.80 1.97 1.41
C GLY A 93 10.59 3.47 1.25
N GLY A 94 10.50 4.21 2.33
CA GLY A 94 10.27 5.65 2.28
C GLY A 94 8.91 6.04 1.70
N TRP A 95 7.96 5.12 1.68
CA TRP A 95 6.64 5.36 1.09
C TRP A 95 5.85 6.40 1.87
N LYS A 96 5.41 7.43 1.18
CA LYS A 96 4.61 8.52 1.75
C LYS A 96 3.12 8.34 1.52
N LEU A 97 2.74 7.71 0.41
CA LEU A 97 1.36 7.36 0.13
C LEU A 97 1.10 5.94 0.62
N VAL A 98 0.02 5.76 1.35
CA VAL A 98 -0.36 4.46 1.91
C VAL A 98 -1.86 4.28 1.83
N LYS A 99 -2.31 3.04 1.76
CA LYS A 99 -3.73 2.69 1.83
C LYS A 99 -4.00 2.16 3.23
N LEU A 100 -4.62 3.01 4.05
CA LEU A 100 -4.95 2.66 5.43
C LEU A 100 -6.18 1.78 5.48
N GLU A 101 -6.08 0.68 6.22
CA GLU A 101 -7.16 -0.25 6.48
C GLU A 101 -7.07 -0.74 7.91
N VAL A 102 -8.17 -0.69 8.66
CA VAL A 102 -8.31 -1.33 9.97
C VAL A 102 -9.57 -2.17 9.96
N LEU A 103 -9.42 -3.46 10.15
CA LEU A 103 -10.52 -4.42 10.08
C LEU A 103 -11.22 -4.55 11.42
N GLY A 104 -12.55 -4.78 11.36
CA GLY A 104 -13.37 -5.05 12.54
C GLY A 104 -13.81 -6.49 12.64
N ASP A 105 -13.86 -7.22 11.52
CA ASP A 105 -14.35 -8.60 11.49
C ASP A 105 -13.51 -9.44 10.51
N LYS A 106 -13.03 -10.58 11.01
CA LYS A 106 -12.19 -11.50 10.22
C LYS A 106 -12.93 -12.17 9.08
N LYS A 107 -14.23 -12.42 9.23
CA LYS A 107 -15.02 -13.14 8.21
C LYS A 107 -15.49 -12.23 7.09
N THR A 108 -16.07 -11.10 7.46
CA THR A 108 -16.65 -10.17 6.49
C THR A 108 -15.68 -9.16 5.96
N LEU A 109 -14.57 -8.94 6.68
CA LEU A 109 -13.56 -7.93 6.41
C LEU A 109 -14.12 -6.51 6.45
N TYR A 110 -15.23 -6.29 7.16
CA TYR A 110 -15.76 -4.96 7.38
C TYR A 110 -14.79 -4.11 8.17
N PRO A 111 -14.66 -2.83 7.81
CA PRO A 111 -13.73 -1.94 8.49
C PRO A 111 -14.20 -1.57 9.90
N ASN A 112 -13.24 -1.32 10.77
CA ASN A 112 -13.47 -0.67 12.05
C ASN A 112 -13.30 0.83 11.84
N MET A 113 -14.41 1.55 11.76
CA MET A 113 -14.39 2.98 11.46
C MET A 113 -13.72 3.81 12.54
N ILE A 114 -13.97 3.48 13.81
CA ILE A 114 -13.40 4.22 14.95
C ILE A 114 -11.88 4.10 14.96
N GLU A 115 -11.37 2.88 14.82
CA GLU A 115 -9.93 2.64 14.78
C GLU A 115 -9.28 3.24 13.53
N THR A 116 -9.99 3.27 12.40
CA THR A 116 -9.51 3.91 11.18
C THR A 116 -9.35 5.42 11.39
N ILE A 117 -10.35 6.07 11.98
CA ILE A 117 -10.31 7.51 12.28
C ILE A 117 -9.16 7.83 13.25
N LYS A 118 -8.98 7.04 14.29
CA LYS A 118 -7.85 7.18 15.22
C LYS A 118 -6.51 7.12 14.48
N SER A 119 -6.37 6.17 13.57
CA SER A 119 -5.14 6.00 12.78
C SER A 119 -4.85 7.24 11.93
N VAL A 120 -5.87 7.78 11.26
CA VAL A 120 -5.72 8.97 10.40
C VAL A 120 -5.28 10.18 11.23
N SER A 121 -5.94 10.43 12.36
CA SER A 121 -5.60 11.55 13.25
C SER A 121 -4.14 11.46 13.71
N TYR A 122 -3.70 10.28 14.07
CA TYR A 122 -2.34 10.05 14.56
C TYR A 122 -1.28 10.25 13.46
N THR A 123 -1.57 9.79 12.24
CA THR A 123 -0.66 9.96 11.11
C THR A 123 -0.49 11.43 10.73
N HIS A 124 -1.56 12.21 10.75
CA HIS A 124 -1.50 13.65 10.47
C HIS A 124 -0.70 14.40 11.54
N LEU A 125 -0.94 14.10 12.81
CA LEU A 125 -0.19 14.71 13.92
C LEU A 125 1.30 14.42 13.81
N ARG A 126 1.67 13.20 13.48
CA ARG A 126 3.07 12.82 13.31
C ARG A 126 3.75 13.45 12.10
N ALA A 127 3.01 13.69 11.05
CA ALA A 127 3.54 14.42 9.90
C ALA A 127 3.96 15.85 10.29
N HIS A 128 3.27 16.46 11.23
CA HIS A 128 3.64 17.75 11.80
C HIS A 128 4.80 17.65 12.79
N GLU A 129 4.83 16.64 13.63
CA GLU A 129 5.90 16.41 14.61
C GLU A 129 7.27 16.16 13.97
N THR A 130 7.32 15.49 12.82
CA THR A 130 8.56 15.16 12.12
C THR A 130 9.17 16.34 11.37
N ARG A 131 8.56 17.51 11.38
CA ARG A 131 9.08 18.73 10.74
C ARG A 131 9.89 19.62 11.69
N HIS A 132 10.04 19.21 12.93
CA HIS A 132 10.81 19.94 13.93
C HIS A 132 12.26 19.48 13.99
#